data_c5cb9a5aa7b9a4975a251c881b966e8f
#
_entry.id   c5cb9a5aa7b9a4975a251c881b966e8f
#
_cell.length_a   1.000
_cell.length_b   1.000
_cell.length_c   1.000
_cell.angle_alpha   90.00
_cell.angle_beta   90.00
_cell.angle_gamma   90.00
#
_symmetry.space_group_name_H-M   'P 1'
#
loop_
_entity.id
_entity.type
_entity.pdbx_description
1 polymer ?
#
loop_
_entity_poly.entity_id
_entity_poly.type
_entity_poly.pdbx_seq_one_letter_code
_entity_poly.pdbx_strand_id
1 'polypeptide(L)'
;MDTFGKRTWGRSLAALILVALCVTACGGGPEPTGAPTAPLPPTSEGKGRTITLADDTSTIALRVGERLIVSLGQEYEWTITITDEKVLGPVQNVTPSPSMQGVYEGLSRGTAMLIATGDPPCRKAQPPCEKPSHGFVVDLIVQ
;
A
#
# COMPACT_ATOMS: atom_id res chain seq x y z
N MET A 1 29.22 -37.19 -1.06
CA MET A 1 28.91 -37.73 0.25
C MET A 1 27.73 -36.94 0.71
N ASP A 2 26.54 -37.29 0.22
CA ASP A 2 25.49 -38.10 0.87
C ASP A 2 24.94 -37.41 2.11
N THR A 3 23.71 -36.93 2.09
CA THR A 3 22.57 -37.75 2.46
C THR A 3 21.22 -37.11 2.06
N PHE A 4 20.53 -37.81 1.24
CA PHE A 4 19.12 -37.77 0.90
C PHE A 4 18.26 -38.12 2.12
N GLY A 5 17.38 -37.23 2.54
CA GLY A 5 16.35 -37.45 3.57
C GLY A 5 14.97 -37.52 2.96
N LYS A 6 14.59 -38.69 2.46
CA LYS A 6 13.19 -39.05 2.12
C LYS A 6 12.35 -39.07 3.38
N ARG A 7 11.27 -38.34 3.44
CA ARG A 7 10.17 -38.58 4.41
C ARG A 7 8.90 -38.99 3.71
N THR A 8 8.56 -40.19 4.04
CA THR A 8 7.46 -41.06 3.62
C THR A 8 6.09 -40.51 3.94
N TRP A 9 5.22 -40.67 2.98
CA TRP A 9 3.77 -40.54 3.08
C TRP A 9 3.17 -41.58 4.03
N GLY A 10 2.44 -41.09 5.03
CA GLY A 10 1.54 -41.89 5.83
C GLY A 10 0.10 -41.77 5.33
N ARG A 11 -0.36 -42.79 4.62
CA ARG A 11 -1.77 -43.02 4.30
C ARG A 11 -2.43 -43.53 5.57
N SER A 12 -3.52 -42.94 6.01
CA SER A 12 -4.46 -43.54 6.94
C SER A 12 -5.87 -43.40 6.40
N LEU A 13 -6.38 -44.57 6.14
CA LEU A 13 -7.74 -44.90 5.70
C LEU A 13 -8.71 -44.84 6.85
N ALA A 14 -9.95 -44.53 6.50
CA ALA A 14 -11.22 -45.04 7.03
C ALA A 14 -11.69 -44.62 8.43
N ALA A 15 -12.82 -43.90 8.42
CA ALA A 15 -14.00 -44.35 9.21
C ALA A 15 -15.27 -43.70 8.64
N LEU A 16 -16.05 -44.51 7.99
CA LEU A 16 -17.47 -44.35 7.72
C LEU A 16 -18.24 -44.45 9.06
N ILE A 17 -19.08 -43.47 9.36
CA ILE A 17 -20.24 -43.68 10.26
C ILE A 17 -21.42 -42.94 9.66
N LEU A 18 -22.38 -43.73 9.26
CA LEU A 18 -23.76 -43.44 8.92
C LEU A 18 -24.58 -43.11 10.19
N VAL A 19 -25.78 -42.57 9.98
CA VAL A 19 -26.94 -42.41 10.89
C VAL A 19 -27.11 -40.96 11.36
N ALA A 20 -28.25 -40.33 11.26
CA ALA A 20 -29.64 -40.64 11.05
C ALA A 20 -30.42 -39.36 10.67
N LEU A 21 -31.52 -39.57 9.98
CA LEU A 21 -32.62 -38.60 9.79
C LEU A 21 -33.19 -38.17 11.15
N CYS A 22 -33.39 -36.85 11.30
CA CYS A 22 -34.49 -36.32 12.10
C CYS A 22 -35.15 -35.16 11.35
N VAL A 23 -36.26 -35.49 10.78
CA VAL A 23 -37.31 -34.54 10.39
C VAL A 23 -38.01 -34.11 11.67
N THR A 24 -38.15 -32.84 11.93
CA THR A 24 -39.40 -32.18 12.38
C THR A 24 -39.15 -30.77 12.91
N ALA A 25 -40.08 -29.98 12.58
CA ALA A 25 -40.71 -28.87 13.27
C ALA A 25 -40.43 -27.49 12.75
N CYS A 26 -41.46 -26.98 12.08
CA CYS A 26 -41.78 -25.57 11.98
C CYS A 26 -41.63 -24.88 13.33
N GLY A 27 -40.78 -23.87 13.39
CA GLY A 27 -40.71 -22.91 14.46
C GLY A 27 -40.31 -21.59 13.85
N GLY A 28 -41.28 -20.68 13.75
CA GLY A 28 -41.01 -19.29 13.37
C GLY A 28 -40.06 -18.69 14.39
N GLY A 29 -38.79 -18.55 14.01
CA GLY A 29 -37.81 -17.76 14.76
C GLY A 29 -37.91 -16.30 14.31
N PRO A 30 -37.73 -15.34 15.23
CA PRO A 30 -37.68 -13.92 14.86
C PRO A 30 -36.56 -13.71 13.84
N GLU A 31 -36.87 -12.95 12.81
CA GLU A 31 -35.90 -12.46 11.85
C GLU A 31 -34.67 -11.90 12.57
N PRO A 32 -33.46 -12.29 12.17
CA PRO A 32 -32.29 -11.61 12.68
C PRO A 32 -32.37 -10.14 12.22
N THR A 33 -32.70 -9.29 13.17
CA THR A 33 -32.57 -7.82 13.03
C THR A 33 -31.21 -7.56 12.42
N GLY A 34 -31.22 -7.02 11.22
CA GLY A 34 -30.01 -6.75 10.44
C GLY A 34 -28.97 -6.07 11.31
N ALA A 35 -27.82 -6.71 11.46
CA ALA A 35 -26.67 -6.04 12.03
C ALA A 35 -26.47 -4.72 11.27
N PRO A 36 -26.22 -3.59 11.96
CA PRO A 36 -25.92 -2.34 11.28
C PRO A 36 -24.72 -2.59 10.39
N THR A 37 -24.96 -2.61 9.07
CA THR A 37 -23.89 -2.59 8.08
C THR A 37 -23.13 -1.31 8.33
N ALA A 38 -21.96 -1.41 8.93
CA ALA A 38 -21.06 -0.28 9.07
C ALA A 38 -20.92 0.37 7.69
N PRO A 39 -21.08 1.70 7.57
CA PRO A 39 -20.89 2.37 6.30
C PRO A 39 -19.48 2.02 5.80
N LEU A 40 -19.39 1.41 4.64
CA LEU A 40 -18.12 1.25 3.94
C LEU A 40 -17.52 2.65 3.82
N PRO A 41 -16.23 2.85 4.13
CA PRO A 41 -15.59 4.13 3.93
C PRO A 41 -15.80 4.55 2.47
N PRO A 42 -16.08 5.83 2.20
CA PRO A 42 -16.39 6.30 0.86
C PRO A 42 -15.29 5.83 -0.10
N THR A 43 -15.67 5.08 -1.09
CA THR A 43 -14.83 4.71 -2.22
C THR A 43 -14.43 6.01 -2.90
N SER A 44 -13.20 6.46 -2.68
CA SER A 44 -12.63 7.61 -3.40
C SER A 44 -12.34 7.17 -4.83
N GLU A 45 -13.41 7.03 -5.63
CA GLU A 45 -13.28 6.82 -7.06
C GLU A 45 -12.67 8.07 -7.68
N GLY A 46 -11.44 7.96 -8.15
CA GLY A 46 -10.80 8.95 -9.01
C GLY A 46 -10.10 10.14 -8.35
N LYS A 47 -10.10 10.29 -7.03
CA LYS A 47 -9.27 11.30 -6.35
C LYS A 47 -7.95 10.68 -5.94
N GLY A 48 -6.86 11.13 -6.58
CA GLY A 48 -5.51 10.79 -6.15
C GLY A 48 -5.29 11.20 -4.68
N ARG A 49 -4.56 10.37 -3.94
CA ARG A 49 -4.12 10.68 -2.58
C ARG A 49 -2.91 11.60 -2.64
N THR A 50 -2.90 12.66 -1.86
CA THR A 50 -1.73 13.54 -1.73
C THR A 50 -0.98 13.20 -0.45
N ILE A 51 0.34 13.06 -0.56
CA ILE A 51 1.26 12.96 0.58
C ILE A 51 2.10 14.23 0.67
N THR A 52 2.43 14.59 1.90
CA THR A 52 3.18 15.79 2.28
C THR A 52 4.26 15.42 3.29
N LEU A 53 5.09 16.37 3.71
CA LEU A 53 6.08 16.15 4.77
C LEU A 53 5.48 15.66 6.10
N ALA A 54 4.19 15.90 6.35
CA ALA A 54 3.50 15.40 7.53
C ALA A 54 3.29 13.88 7.52
N ASP A 55 3.40 13.25 6.36
CA ASP A 55 3.25 11.80 6.18
C ASP A 55 4.58 11.05 6.30
N ASP A 56 5.67 11.71 6.69
CA ASP A 56 6.97 11.07 6.89
C ASP A 56 6.88 9.87 7.84
N THR A 57 7.57 8.78 7.49
CA THR A 57 7.57 7.51 8.23
C THR A 57 6.20 6.83 8.38
N SER A 58 5.20 7.26 7.62
CA SER A 58 3.86 6.67 7.65
C SER A 58 3.72 5.46 6.72
N THR A 59 2.67 4.66 6.95
CA THR A 59 2.25 3.59 6.05
C THR A 59 0.95 3.97 5.37
N ILE A 60 0.92 3.91 4.06
CA ILE A 60 -0.20 4.35 3.23
C ILE A 60 -0.71 3.19 2.38
N ALA A 61 -2.00 2.90 2.48
CA ALA A 61 -2.66 1.95 1.61
C ALA A 61 -3.19 2.66 0.34
N LEU A 62 -2.90 2.07 -0.82
CA LEU A 62 -3.39 2.46 -2.13
C LEU A 62 -4.11 1.28 -2.78
N ARG A 63 -5.01 1.56 -3.71
CA ARG A 63 -5.57 0.55 -4.61
C ARG A 63 -4.79 0.50 -5.92
N VAL A 64 -4.83 -0.65 -6.58
CA VAL A 64 -4.34 -0.73 -7.97
C VAL A 64 -5.11 0.28 -8.83
N GLY A 65 -4.40 1.09 -9.59
CA GLY A 65 -4.94 2.20 -10.39
C GLY A 65 -5.15 3.51 -9.62
N GLU A 66 -4.95 3.54 -8.29
CA GLU A 66 -5.04 4.76 -7.51
C GLU A 66 -3.76 5.59 -7.65
N ARG A 67 -3.94 6.91 -7.77
CA ARG A 67 -2.82 7.85 -7.92
C ARG A 67 -2.36 8.40 -6.59
N LEU A 68 -1.06 8.53 -6.45
CA LEU A 68 -0.36 9.15 -5.34
C LEU A 68 0.32 10.43 -5.83
N ILE A 69 -0.06 11.57 -5.28
CA ILE A 69 0.55 12.87 -5.56
C ILE A 69 1.54 13.17 -4.44
N VAL A 70 2.79 13.42 -4.79
CA VAL A 70 3.86 13.77 -3.85
C VAL A 70 4.04 15.28 -3.82
N SER A 71 3.80 15.90 -2.66
CA SER A 71 3.84 17.35 -2.44
C SER A 71 4.69 17.69 -1.21
N LEU A 72 6.03 17.69 -1.38
CA LEU A 72 6.99 17.88 -0.28
C LEU A 72 7.46 19.35 -0.14
N GLY A 73 6.86 20.26 -0.90
CA GLY A 73 7.22 21.68 -0.86
C GLY A 73 8.40 22.02 -1.77
N GLN A 74 8.80 23.32 -1.74
CA GLN A 74 9.80 23.89 -2.62
C GLN A 74 11.09 24.31 -1.91
N GLU A 75 11.19 24.05 -0.61
CA GLU A 75 12.37 24.45 0.17
C GLU A 75 13.63 23.66 -0.18
N TYR A 76 13.43 22.48 -0.79
CA TYR A 76 14.47 21.54 -1.18
C TYR A 76 14.31 21.12 -2.63
N GLU A 77 15.42 20.80 -3.27
CA GLU A 77 15.43 20.07 -4.52
C GLU A 77 15.29 18.58 -4.21
N TRP A 78 14.13 17.99 -4.55
CA TRP A 78 13.80 16.63 -4.18
C TRP A 78 14.20 15.63 -5.26
N THR A 79 14.88 14.57 -4.82
CA THR A 79 15.12 13.36 -5.61
C THR A 79 14.30 12.22 -5.01
N ILE A 80 13.44 11.57 -5.83
CA ILE A 80 12.54 10.51 -5.38
C ILE A 80 13.00 9.18 -5.97
N THR A 81 13.02 8.15 -5.13
CA THR A 81 13.33 6.76 -5.49
C THR A 81 12.21 5.84 -5.00
N ILE A 82 11.78 4.93 -5.85
CA ILE A 82 10.81 3.87 -5.52
C ILE A 82 11.54 2.55 -5.45
N THR A 83 11.32 1.76 -4.39
CA THR A 83 12.02 0.48 -4.19
C THR A 83 11.51 -0.63 -5.11
N ASP A 84 10.23 -0.59 -5.49
CA ASP A 84 9.64 -1.52 -6.44
C ASP A 84 8.73 -0.79 -7.45
N GLU A 85 9.27 -0.52 -8.62
CA GLU A 85 8.56 0.17 -9.70
C GLU A 85 7.47 -0.70 -10.37
N LYS A 86 7.42 -2.01 -10.08
CA LYS A 86 6.34 -2.88 -10.54
C LYS A 86 5.09 -2.74 -9.68
N VAL A 87 5.26 -2.32 -8.43
CA VAL A 87 4.17 -2.09 -7.48
C VAL A 87 3.68 -0.65 -7.57
N LEU A 88 4.60 0.31 -7.62
CA LEU A 88 4.30 1.74 -7.70
C LEU A 88 5.15 2.38 -8.81
N GLY A 89 4.54 2.85 -9.88
CA GLY A 89 5.24 3.45 -11.00
C GLY A 89 4.92 4.93 -11.22
N PRO A 90 5.84 5.69 -11.85
CA PRO A 90 5.60 7.10 -12.17
C PRO A 90 4.54 7.25 -13.28
N VAL A 91 3.63 8.19 -13.11
CA VAL A 91 2.65 8.55 -14.13
C VAL A 91 3.30 9.51 -15.13
N GLN A 92 3.30 9.12 -16.42
CA GLN A 92 3.84 9.93 -17.49
C GLN A 92 2.85 11.05 -17.90
N ASN A 93 3.38 12.12 -18.50
CA ASN A 93 2.59 13.23 -19.04
C ASN A 93 1.75 14.00 -18.00
N VAL A 94 2.24 14.09 -16.77
CA VAL A 94 1.63 14.93 -15.75
C VAL A 94 2.19 16.35 -15.89
N THR A 95 1.31 17.35 -15.88
CA THR A 95 1.74 18.75 -15.86
C THR A 95 2.40 19.05 -14.51
N PRO A 96 3.69 19.41 -14.45
CA PRO A 96 4.34 19.73 -13.20
C PRO A 96 3.68 20.94 -12.52
N SER A 97 3.52 20.88 -11.22
CA SER A 97 3.16 22.01 -10.38
C SER A 97 4.35 22.35 -9.49
N PRO A 98 4.63 23.60 -9.16
CA PRO A 98 5.77 23.97 -8.35
C PRO A 98 5.85 23.27 -6.98
N SER A 99 4.71 22.89 -6.42
CA SER A 99 4.64 22.17 -5.15
C SER A 99 4.58 20.64 -5.27
N MET A 100 4.50 20.11 -6.50
CA MET A 100 4.32 18.67 -6.77
C MET A 100 5.61 18.10 -7.35
N GLN A 101 6.22 17.18 -6.61
CA GLN A 101 7.46 16.53 -6.99
C GLN A 101 7.24 15.33 -7.91
N GLY A 102 6.03 14.76 -7.91
CA GLY A 102 5.69 13.66 -8.80
C GLY A 102 4.28 13.12 -8.59
N VAL A 103 3.81 12.37 -9.57
CA VAL A 103 2.58 11.56 -9.47
C VAL A 103 2.93 10.12 -9.79
N TYR A 104 2.49 9.23 -8.93
CA TYR A 104 2.71 7.79 -9.03
C TYR A 104 1.36 7.08 -9.07
N GLU A 105 1.34 5.86 -9.57
CA GLU A 105 0.14 5.03 -9.64
C GLU A 105 0.46 3.63 -9.12
N GLY A 106 -0.45 3.06 -8.33
CA GLY A 106 -0.38 1.66 -7.91
C GLY A 106 -0.59 0.74 -9.11
N LEU A 107 0.46 0.04 -9.54
CA LEU A 107 0.43 -0.80 -10.74
C LEU A 107 0.02 -2.23 -10.44
N SER A 108 0.46 -2.78 -9.32
CA SER A 108 0.15 -4.14 -8.90
C SER A 108 0.10 -4.25 -7.38
N ARG A 109 -0.55 -5.32 -6.88
CA ARG A 109 -0.57 -5.61 -5.44
C ARG A 109 0.83 -5.90 -4.92
N GLY A 110 1.17 -5.32 -3.78
CA GLY A 110 2.47 -5.51 -3.16
C GLY A 110 2.81 -4.37 -2.20
N THR A 111 4.07 -4.30 -1.81
CA THR A 111 4.62 -3.25 -0.97
C THR A 111 5.76 -2.55 -1.69
N ALA A 112 5.84 -1.25 -1.57
CA ALA A 112 6.94 -0.44 -2.06
C ALA A 112 7.24 0.66 -1.05
N MET A 113 8.47 1.16 -1.02
CA MET A 113 8.84 2.36 -0.26
C MET A 113 9.07 3.50 -1.25
N LEU A 114 8.56 4.67 -0.91
CA LEU A 114 8.92 5.91 -1.54
C LEU A 114 9.93 6.62 -0.63
N ILE A 115 11.13 6.83 -1.16
CA ILE A 115 12.24 7.49 -0.47
C ILE A 115 12.51 8.79 -1.22
N ALA A 116 12.45 9.92 -0.52
CA ALA A 116 12.82 11.20 -1.08
C ALA A 116 13.97 11.83 -0.31
N THR A 117 14.93 12.39 -1.05
CA THR A 117 16.03 13.17 -0.49
C THR A 117 15.94 14.59 -1.02
N GLY A 118 15.80 15.54 -0.11
CA GLY A 118 15.76 16.97 -0.42
C GLY A 118 17.10 17.63 -0.14
N ASP A 119 17.70 18.21 -1.16
CA ASP A 119 18.91 19.01 -1.02
C ASP A 119 18.58 20.51 -1.05
N PRO A 120 19.13 21.31 -0.10
CA PRO A 120 18.87 22.74 -0.11
C PRO A 120 19.53 23.41 -1.31
N PRO A 121 18.78 24.24 -2.06
CA PRO A 121 19.31 24.91 -3.27
C PRO A 121 20.55 25.78 -2.98
N CYS A 122 20.64 26.32 -1.76
CA CYS A 122 21.78 27.15 -1.35
C CYS A 122 23.13 26.42 -1.34
N ARG A 123 23.17 25.09 -1.36
CA ARG A 123 24.42 24.35 -1.52
C ARG A 123 25.10 24.56 -2.85
N LYS A 124 24.33 24.92 -3.88
CA LYS A 124 24.84 25.26 -5.23
C LYS A 124 25.25 26.73 -5.34
N ALA A 125 24.94 27.56 -4.33
CA ALA A 125 25.31 28.97 -4.30
C ALA A 125 26.79 29.19 -3.95
N GLN A 126 27.28 30.39 -4.16
CA GLN A 126 28.64 30.80 -3.77
C GLN A 126 28.56 32.01 -2.85
N PRO A 127 28.96 31.90 -1.58
CA PRO A 127 29.43 30.69 -0.89
C PRO A 127 28.28 29.68 -0.66
N PRO A 128 28.58 28.37 -0.61
CA PRO A 128 27.57 27.36 -0.31
C PRO A 128 27.10 27.45 1.15
N CYS A 129 25.86 27.07 1.41
CA CYS A 129 25.34 27.01 2.77
C CYS A 129 25.62 25.64 3.41
N GLU A 130 25.56 25.59 4.75
CA GLU A 130 25.73 24.36 5.55
C GLU A 130 24.39 23.72 5.94
N LYS A 131 23.26 24.14 5.34
CA LYS A 131 21.95 23.57 5.62
C LYS A 131 21.95 22.06 5.30
N PRO A 132 21.50 21.18 6.22
CA PRO A 132 21.49 19.74 5.98
C PRO A 132 20.45 19.34 4.93
N SER A 133 20.66 18.21 4.27
CA SER A 133 19.64 17.57 3.43
C SER A 133 18.51 17.03 4.30
N HIS A 134 17.32 16.91 3.74
CA HIS A 134 16.14 16.37 4.41
C HIS A 134 15.76 15.01 3.80
N GLY A 135 15.63 13.99 4.65
CA GLY A 135 15.13 12.67 4.25
C GLY A 135 13.63 12.56 4.48
N PHE A 136 12.93 11.87 3.61
CA PHE A 136 11.50 11.55 3.72
C PHE A 136 11.27 10.12 3.23
N VAL A 137 10.51 9.32 3.99
CA VAL A 137 10.22 7.92 3.66
C VAL A 137 8.76 7.60 3.97
N VAL A 138 8.11 6.91 3.05
CA VAL A 138 6.74 6.40 3.22
C VAL A 138 6.67 4.96 2.75
N ASP A 139 6.06 4.10 3.57
CA ASP A 139 5.72 2.74 3.21
C ASP A 139 4.38 2.70 2.48
N LEU A 140 4.32 2.02 1.34
CA LEU A 140 3.15 1.92 0.49
C LEU A 140 2.70 0.48 0.36
N ILE A 141 1.42 0.23 0.62
CA ILE A 141 0.76 -1.06 0.46
C ILE A 141 -0.27 -0.92 -0.65
N VAL A 142 -0.02 -1.54 -1.80
CA VAL A 142 -0.97 -1.55 -2.92
C VAL A 142 -1.82 -2.83 -2.85
N GLN A 143 -3.16 -2.69 -2.84
CA GLN A 143 -4.12 -3.78 -2.62
C GLN A 143 -5.29 -3.77 -3.60
#